data_47f9a74d2e3047eec65e0a343805fb81
#
_entry.id   47f9a74d2e3047eec65e0a343805fb81
#
_cell.length_a   1.000
_cell.length_b   1.000
_cell.length_c   1.000
_cell.angle_alpha   90.00
_cell.angle_beta   90.00
_cell.angle_gamma   90.00
#
_symmetry.space_group_name_H-M   'P 1'
#
loop_
_entity.id
_entity.type
_entity.pdbx_description
1 polymer ?
#
loop_
_entity_poly.entity_id
_entity_poly.type
_entity_poly.pdbx_seq_one_letter_code
_entity_poly.pdbx_strand_id
1 'polypeptide(L)'
;LVPGGFGSRGIEGKINVIKFARENNIPYFGICYGMQLLVVEFARHVAKLKDAHTVEVNPKTPYPIIDIMLDQKKHLAENRYGNSMRLGEYPAVLKKGTLAEKAYVTDTIMERHRHRYEVNNEYVGPLEKHGLIFSGTSPDGKLMEIAELPTKIHPFFIGVQFHPEFLARPLSPHPIFNAFIKAALHHKQK
;
A
#
# COMPACT_ATOMS: atom_id res chain seq x y z
N LEU A 1 5.56 -11.64 -1.67
CA LEU A 1 4.73 -10.71 -2.44
C LEU A 1 3.25 -11.01 -2.21
N VAL A 2 2.43 -9.99 -1.97
CA VAL A 2 0.95 -10.05 -1.92
C VAL A 2 0.41 -9.21 -3.07
N PRO A 3 -0.23 -9.84 -4.08
CA PRO A 3 -0.72 -9.14 -5.27
C PRO A 3 -1.99 -8.33 -5.00
N GLY A 4 -2.43 -7.61 -6.02
CA GLY A 4 -3.74 -6.98 -6.08
C GLY A 4 -4.89 -8.00 -5.90
N GLY A 5 -6.04 -7.50 -5.49
CA GLY A 5 -7.23 -8.31 -5.24
C GLY A 5 -8.35 -7.48 -4.65
N PHE A 6 -9.37 -8.15 -4.16
CA PHE A 6 -10.55 -7.55 -3.54
C PHE A 6 -11.31 -8.58 -2.69
N GLY A 7 -12.27 -8.11 -1.90
CA GLY A 7 -13.19 -8.95 -1.15
C GLY A 7 -12.58 -9.65 0.06
N SER A 8 -13.36 -10.49 0.71
CA SER A 8 -13.04 -11.09 2.01
C SER A 8 -12.22 -12.38 1.94
N ARG A 9 -12.10 -13.01 0.76
CA ARG A 9 -11.47 -14.33 0.63
C ARG A 9 -10.00 -14.31 1.03
N GLY A 10 -9.67 -15.08 2.06
CA GLY A 10 -8.29 -15.28 2.55
C GLY A 10 -7.64 -14.03 3.15
N ILE A 11 -8.42 -13.01 3.53
CA ILE A 11 -7.90 -11.73 4.03
C ILE A 11 -7.07 -11.90 5.31
N GLU A 12 -7.57 -12.65 6.29
CA GLU A 12 -6.86 -12.87 7.55
C GLU A 12 -5.58 -13.68 7.34
N GLY A 13 -5.58 -14.65 6.41
CA GLY A 13 -4.37 -15.36 6.02
C GLY A 13 -3.31 -14.44 5.41
N LYS A 14 -3.72 -13.49 4.56
CA LYS A 14 -2.81 -12.47 4.00
C LYS A 14 -2.27 -11.54 5.10
N ILE A 15 -3.13 -11.06 6.01
CA ILE A 15 -2.70 -10.22 7.14
C ILE A 15 -1.69 -10.98 8.02
N ASN A 16 -1.93 -12.26 8.30
CA ASN A 16 -0.99 -13.09 9.08
C ASN A 16 0.36 -13.28 8.35
N VAL A 17 0.36 -13.48 7.04
CA VAL A 17 1.60 -13.55 6.23
C VAL A 17 2.36 -12.21 6.25
N ILE A 18 1.65 -11.09 6.16
CA ILE A 18 2.25 -9.75 6.25
C ILE A 18 2.89 -9.55 7.63
N LYS A 19 2.17 -9.89 8.70
CA LYS A 19 2.70 -9.86 10.06
C LYS A 19 3.95 -10.71 10.21
N PHE A 20 3.89 -11.95 9.73
CA PHE A 20 5.04 -12.87 9.78
C PHE A 20 6.25 -12.29 9.05
N ALA A 21 6.07 -11.74 7.85
CA ALA A 21 7.14 -11.11 7.08
C ALA A 21 7.74 -9.91 7.83
N ARG A 22 6.91 -9.04 8.42
CA ARG A 22 7.35 -7.89 9.19
C ARG A 22 8.16 -8.29 10.44
N GLU A 23 7.68 -9.26 11.20
CA GLU A 23 8.30 -9.69 12.46
C GLU A 23 9.59 -10.51 12.26
N ASN A 24 9.75 -11.15 11.10
CA ASN A 24 10.90 -11.99 10.78
C ASN A 24 11.86 -11.36 9.76
N ASN A 25 11.73 -10.07 9.47
CA ASN A 25 12.59 -9.36 8.52
C ASN A 25 12.62 -9.99 7.11
N ILE A 26 11.54 -10.65 6.70
CA ILE A 26 11.40 -11.26 5.37
C ILE A 26 10.96 -10.16 4.39
N PRO A 27 11.69 -9.94 3.28
CA PRO A 27 11.30 -8.94 2.29
C PRO A 27 9.85 -9.07 1.86
N TYR A 28 9.08 -7.99 2.06
CA TYR A 28 7.68 -7.92 1.74
C TYR A 28 7.40 -6.87 0.66
N PHE A 29 6.57 -7.23 -0.30
CA PHE A 29 6.04 -6.32 -1.29
C PHE A 29 4.53 -6.53 -1.47
N GLY A 30 3.74 -5.49 -1.24
CA GLY A 30 2.28 -5.48 -1.40
C GLY A 30 1.85 -4.61 -2.57
N ILE A 31 1.02 -5.15 -3.48
CA ILE A 31 0.49 -4.43 -4.63
C ILE A 31 -0.99 -4.16 -4.39
N CYS A 32 -1.44 -2.92 -4.55
CA CYS A 32 -2.83 -2.48 -4.45
C CYS A 32 -3.51 -3.01 -3.16
N TYR A 33 -4.29 -4.07 -3.23
CA TYR A 33 -4.88 -4.72 -2.07
C TYR A 33 -3.82 -5.20 -1.06
N GLY A 34 -2.65 -5.65 -1.55
CA GLY A 34 -1.52 -6.01 -0.70
C GLY A 34 -0.99 -4.84 0.14
N MET A 35 -0.94 -3.62 -0.40
CA MET A 35 -0.64 -2.42 0.37
C MET A 35 -1.73 -2.12 1.40
N GLN A 36 -2.99 -2.17 1.00
CA GLN A 36 -4.11 -1.91 1.92
C GLN A 36 -4.07 -2.86 3.12
N LEU A 37 -3.80 -4.15 2.88
CA LEU A 37 -3.67 -5.14 3.95
C LEU A 37 -2.42 -4.95 4.81
N LEU A 38 -1.32 -4.42 4.24
CA LEU A 38 -0.14 -4.00 5.01
C LEU A 38 -0.51 -2.91 6.01
N VAL A 39 -1.26 -1.89 5.57
CA VAL A 39 -1.69 -0.79 6.44
C VAL A 39 -2.65 -1.28 7.52
N VAL A 40 -3.57 -2.19 7.19
CA VAL A 40 -4.46 -2.83 8.16
C VAL A 40 -3.68 -3.68 9.17
N GLU A 41 -2.72 -4.48 8.73
CA GLU A 41 -1.85 -5.28 9.61
C GLU A 41 -1.10 -4.39 10.59
N PHE A 42 -0.47 -3.33 10.07
CA PHE A 42 0.28 -2.39 10.89
C PHE A 42 -0.61 -1.67 11.92
N ALA A 43 -1.79 -1.25 11.51
CA ALA A 43 -2.77 -0.65 12.41
C ALA A 43 -3.15 -1.59 13.56
N ARG A 44 -3.45 -2.86 13.26
CA ARG A 44 -3.84 -3.86 14.27
C ARG A 44 -2.71 -4.23 15.23
N HIS A 45 -1.54 -4.53 14.69
CA HIS A 45 -0.48 -5.18 15.47
C HIS A 45 0.56 -4.21 16.01
N VAL A 46 0.81 -3.09 15.34
CA VAL A 46 1.78 -2.07 15.79
C VAL A 46 1.08 -0.89 16.45
N ALA A 47 0.12 -0.25 15.78
CA ALA A 47 -0.62 0.88 16.34
C ALA A 47 -1.71 0.47 17.35
N LYS A 48 -1.94 -0.84 17.56
CA LYS A 48 -2.88 -1.41 18.56
C LYS A 48 -4.34 -1.03 18.32
N LEU A 49 -4.72 -0.67 17.12
CA LEU A 49 -6.10 -0.43 16.71
C LEU A 49 -6.79 -1.78 16.45
N LYS A 50 -7.18 -2.45 17.53
CA LYS A 50 -7.84 -3.75 17.46
C LYS A 50 -9.09 -3.65 16.57
N ASP A 51 -9.29 -4.65 15.71
CA ASP A 51 -10.40 -4.71 14.75
C ASP A 51 -10.32 -3.68 13.58
N ALA A 52 -9.19 -2.97 13.41
CA ALA A 52 -8.95 -2.15 12.22
C ALA A 52 -9.13 -2.95 10.93
N HIS A 53 -9.83 -2.39 9.95
CA HIS A 53 -10.18 -3.12 8.72
C HIS A 53 -10.37 -2.20 7.52
N THR A 54 -10.58 -2.80 6.35
CA THR A 54 -11.15 -2.14 5.19
C THR A 54 -12.68 -2.19 5.24
N VAL A 55 -13.35 -1.08 4.92
CA VAL A 55 -14.82 -1.04 4.83
C VAL A 55 -15.36 -1.91 3.70
N GLU A 56 -14.55 -2.28 2.72
CA GLU A 56 -14.92 -3.24 1.67
C GLU A 56 -15.39 -4.58 2.25
N VAL A 57 -14.75 -5.02 3.34
CA VAL A 57 -14.99 -6.33 3.94
C VAL A 57 -15.75 -6.22 5.26
N ASN A 58 -15.46 -5.22 6.07
CA ASN A 58 -16.16 -4.93 7.30
C ASN A 58 -16.65 -3.47 7.34
N PRO A 59 -17.83 -3.18 6.77
CA PRO A 59 -18.40 -1.82 6.75
C PRO A 59 -18.67 -1.23 8.14
N LYS A 60 -18.68 -2.08 9.18
CA LYS A 60 -18.95 -1.68 10.58
C LYS A 60 -17.69 -1.68 11.45
N THR A 61 -16.50 -1.73 10.84
CA THR A 61 -15.25 -1.68 11.62
C THR A 61 -15.16 -0.39 12.45
N PRO A 62 -14.73 -0.47 13.72
CA PRO A 62 -14.53 0.73 14.54
C PRO A 62 -13.35 1.59 14.04
N TYR A 63 -12.45 1.01 13.25
CA TYR A 63 -11.28 1.69 12.69
C TYR A 63 -11.22 1.45 11.19
N PRO A 64 -11.94 2.25 10.36
CA PRO A 64 -11.95 2.13 8.90
C PRO A 64 -10.65 2.68 8.30
N ILE A 65 -9.57 1.89 8.40
CA ILE A 65 -8.23 2.27 7.94
C ILE A 65 -8.19 2.41 6.42
N ILE A 66 -8.95 1.56 5.71
CA ILE A 66 -9.13 1.62 4.28
C ILE A 66 -10.60 1.92 4.02
N ASP A 67 -10.88 3.01 3.33
CA ASP A 67 -12.24 3.51 3.08
C ASP A 67 -12.38 3.96 1.62
N ILE A 68 -13.61 4.24 1.21
CA ILE A 68 -13.91 4.82 -0.09
C ILE A 68 -13.62 6.32 -0.02
N MET A 69 -13.01 6.88 -1.06
CA MET A 69 -12.78 8.33 -1.15
C MET A 69 -14.08 9.12 -1.01
N LEU A 70 -14.03 10.25 -0.32
CA LEU A 70 -15.20 11.11 -0.06
C LEU A 70 -15.94 11.53 -1.33
N ASP A 71 -15.21 11.83 -2.41
CA ASP A 71 -15.80 12.17 -3.70
C ASP A 71 -16.52 10.98 -4.35
N GLN A 72 -16.02 9.78 -4.12
CA GLN A 72 -16.65 8.55 -4.60
C GLN A 72 -17.88 8.14 -3.76
N LYS A 73 -17.92 8.47 -2.46
CA LYS A 73 -19.10 8.27 -1.62
C LYS A 73 -20.31 9.04 -2.18
N LYS A 74 -20.12 10.25 -2.70
CA LYS A 74 -21.16 11.04 -3.36
C LYS A 74 -21.66 10.36 -4.64
N HIS A 75 -20.75 9.88 -5.49
CA HIS A 75 -21.11 9.19 -6.73
C HIS A 75 -21.83 7.86 -6.50
N LEU A 76 -21.48 7.13 -5.45
CA LEU A 76 -22.18 5.89 -5.05
C LEU A 76 -23.58 6.17 -4.53
N ALA A 77 -23.77 7.24 -3.76
CA ALA A 77 -25.10 7.67 -3.29
C ALA A 77 -26.03 8.08 -4.45
N GLU A 78 -25.47 8.55 -5.57
CA GLU A 78 -26.18 8.91 -6.79
C GLU A 78 -26.34 7.75 -7.79
N ASN A 79 -26.05 6.48 -7.39
CA ASN A 79 -26.07 5.28 -8.24
C ASN A 79 -25.17 5.35 -9.50
N ARG A 80 -24.13 6.18 -9.49
CA ARG A 80 -23.16 6.33 -10.60
C ARG A 80 -21.96 5.40 -10.43
N TYR A 81 -22.18 4.10 -10.43
CA TYR A 81 -21.15 3.07 -10.18
C TYR A 81 -19.94 3.11 -11.13
N GLY A 82 -20.11 3.61 -12.35
CA GLY A 82 -19.03 3.63 -13.36
C GLY A 82 -17.90 4.63 -13.08
N ASN A 83 -18.13 5.68 -12.29
CA ASN A 83 -17.15 6.75 -12.00
C ASN A 83 -16.47 6.63 -10.63
N SER A 84 -16.66 5.53 -9.90
CA SER A 84 -16.16 5.37 -8.53
C SER A 84 -14.82 4.65 -8.43
N MET A 85 -14.18 4.34 -9.55
CA MET A 85 -12.89 3.65 -9.61
C MET A 85 -11.80 4.61 -10.10
N ARG A 86 -10.69 4.67 -9.36
CA ARG A 86 -9.48 5.32 -9.85
C ARG A 86 -8.82 4.39 -10.87
N LEU A 87 -8.92 4.76 -12.13
CA LEU A 87 -8.49 3.96 -13.26
C LEU A 87 -7.59 4.77 -14.21
N GLY A 88 -6.45 4.22 -14.58
CA GLY A 88 -5.49 4.90 -15.47
C GLY A 88 -4.20 5.30 -14.79
N GLU A 89 -3.47 6.20 -15.42
CA GLU A 89 -2.16 6.66 -14.99
C GLU A 89 -2.27 7.95 -14.18
N TYR A 90 -1.60 7.98 -13.03
CA TYR A 90 -1.61 9.13 -12.12
C TYR A 90 -0.20 9.39 -11.57
N PRO A 91 0.14 10.67 -11.32
CA PRO A 91 1.40 11.04 -10.70
C PRO A 91 1.42 10.73 -9.20
N ALA A 92 2.60 10.36 -8.71
CA ALA A 92 2.90 10.29 -7.29
C ALA A 92 4.22 11.00 -6.98
N VAL A 93 4.27 11.74 -5.87
CA VAL A 93 5.45 12.42 -5.36
C VAL A 93 6.08 11.56 -4.29
N LEU A 94 7.39 11.31 -4.40
CA LEU A 94 8.15 10.46 -3.50
C LEU A 94 8.88 11.26 -2.42
N LYS A 95 8.84 10.76 -1.21
CA LYS A 95 9.54 11.35 -0.05
C LYS A 95 11.03 11.00 -0.12
N LYS A 96 11.89 12.01 -0.03
CA LYS A 96 13.36 11.84 -0.07
C LYS A 96 13.87 10.94 1.06
N GLY A 97 14.89 10.16 0.76
CA GLY A 97 15.56 9.27 1.70
C GLY A 97 14.82 7.95 1.99
N THR A 98 13.71 7.71 1.34
CA THR A 98 12.89 6.50 1.49
C THR A 98 13.36 5.36 0.59
N LEU A 99 12.86 4.15 0.83
CA LEU A 99 13.13 2.99 -0.02
C LEU A 99 12.52 3.19 -1.42
N ALA A 100 11.32 3.75 -1.48
CA ALA A 100 10.66 4.06 -2.75
C ALA A 100 11.51 5.01 -3.60
N GLU A 101 11.93 6.15 -3.06
CA GLU A 101 12.75 7.13 -3.79
C GLU A 101 14.07 6.52 -4.29
N LYS A 102 14.72 5.71 -3.45
CA LYS A 102 15.95 4.99 -3.84
C LYS A 102 15.73 3.96 -4.96
N ALA A 103 14.57 3.32 -5.00
CA ALA A 103 14.24 2.36 -6.04
C ALA A 103 13.99 3.02 -7.39
N TYR A 104 13.28 4.15 -7.40
CA TYR A 104 12.92 4.86 -8.63
C TYR A 104 13.97 5.86 -9.10
N VAL A 105 14.82 6.37 -8.20
CA VAL A 105 15.86 7.38 -8.49
C VAL A 105 15.26 8.68 -9.06
N THR A 106 14.07 9.03 -8.62
CA THR A 106 13.33 10.25 -8.99
C THR A 106 12.43 10.66 -7.84
N ASP A 107 11.98 11.91 -7.82
CA ASP A 107 11.04 12.45 -6.83
C ASP A 107 9.58 12.41 -7.30
N THR A 108 9.33 12.11 -8.56
CA THR A 108 7.98 12.00 -9.13
C THR A 108 7.91 10.81 -10.09
N ILE A 109 6.86 10.03 -9.98
CA ILE A 109 6.58 8.85 -10.79
C ILE A 109 5.19 8.93 -11.41
N MET A 110 5.00 8.22 -12.52
CA MET A 110 3.69 8.03 -13.16
C MET A 110 3.35 6.55 -13.10
N GLU A 111 2.22 6.21 -12.45
CA GLU A 111 1.85 4.82 -12.19
C GLU A 111 0.39 4.54 -12.51
N ARG A 112 0.08 3.30 -12.86
CA ARG A 112 -1.27 2.90 -13.26
C ARG A 112 -2.06 2.34 -12.09
N HIS A 113 -3.30 2.83 -11.95
CA HIS A 113 -4.21 2.50 -10.86
C HIS A 113 -5.44 1.73 -11.36
N ARG A 114 -5.97 0.87 -10.48
CA ARG A 114 -7.24 0.18 -10.66
C ARG A 114 -7.81 -0.18 -9.30
N HIS A 115 -8.32 0.81 -8.57
CA HIS A 115 -8.88 0.57 -7.23
C HIS A 115 -9.93 1.62 -6.87
N ARG A 116 -10.74 1.31 -5.86
CA ARG A 116 -11.82 2.16 -5.35
C ARG A 116 -11.56 2.61 -3.92
N TYR A 117 -10.85 1.78 -3.15
CA TYR A 117 -10.56 2.01 -1.74
C TYR A 117 -9.17 2.58 -1.58
N GLU A 118 -9.03 3.45 -0.58
CA GLU A 118 -7.80 4.20 -0.27
C GLU A 118 -7.52 4.17 1.23
N VAL A 119 -6.29 4.50 1.60
CA VAL A 119 -5.96 4.76 3.01
C VAL A 119 -6.76 5.96 3.51
N ASN A 120 -7.45 5.78 4.62
CA ASN A 120 -8.21 6.86 5.26
C ASN A 120 -7.24 7.85 5.93
N ASN A 121 -7.29 9.12 5.51
CA ASN A 121 -6.40 10.18 5.96
C ASN A 121 -6.45 10.45 7.48
N GLU A 122 -7.56 10.14 8.15
CA GLU A 122 -7.68 10.27 9.60
C GLU A 122 -6.65 9.40 10.35
N TYR A 123 -6.20 8.31 9.73
CA TYR A 123 -5.26 7.37 10.33
C TYR A 123 -3.81 7.56 9.88
N VAL A 124 -3.53 8.39 8.88
CA VAL A 124 -2.16 8.63 8.39
C VAL A 124 -1.25 9.10 9.53
N GLY A 125 -1.60 10.20 10.20
CA GLY A 125 -0.81 10.72 11.31
C GLY A 125 -0.63 9.74 12.48
N PRO A 126 -1.69 9.08 12.97
CA PRO A 126 -1.57 8.00 13.95
C PRO A 126 -0.62 6.88 13.55
N LEU A 127 -0.68 6.40 12.31
CA LEU A 127 0.20 5.31 11.83
C LEU A 127 1.66 5.77 11.67
N GLU A 128 1.88 7.00 11.19
CA GLU A 128 3.24 7.57 11.12
C GLU A 128 3.90 7.74 12.49
N LYS A 129 3.13 8.10 13.52
CA LYS A 129 3.65 8.15 14.91
C LYS A 129 4.15 6.79 15.41
N HIS A 130 3.64 5.69 14.85
CA HIS A 130 4.09 4.33 15.17
C HIS A 130 5.19 3.83 14.24
N GLY A 131 5.64 4.64 13.28
CA GLY A 131 6.82 4.36 12.45
C GLY A 131 6.52 3.86 11.03
N LEU A 132 5.26 3.80 10.59
CA LEU A 132 4.95 3.61 9.17
C LEU A 132 5.31 4.91 8.42
N ILE A 133 5.83 4.78 7.21
CA ILE A 133 6.11 5.92 6.34
C ILE A 133 5.18 5.85 5.13
N PHE A 134 4.41 6.89 4.89
CA PHE A 134 3.79 7.09 3.60
C PHE A 134 4.80 7.83 2.71
N SER A 135 5.50 7.05 1.90
CA SER A 135 6.66 7.50 1.11
C SER A 135 6.31 7.95 -0.30
N GLY A 136 5.08 7.72 -0.74
CA GLY A 136 4.52 8.24 -1.98
C GLY A 136 3.13 8.79 -1.73
N THR A 137 2.84 9.97 -2.28
CA THR A 137 1.52 10.62 -2.18
C THR A 137 1.11 11.18 -3.52
N SER A 138 -0.20 11.40 -3.72
CA SER A 138 -0.67 12.25 -4.82
C SER A 138 -0.05 13.66 -4.71
N PRO A 139 0.04 14.44 -5.81
CA PRO A 139 0.66 15.77 -5.78
C PRO A 139 0.02 16.75 -4.81
N ASP A 140 -1.27 16.60 -4.52
CA ASP A 140 -1.99 17.37 -3.51
C ASP A 140 -1.85 16.83 -2.07
N GLY A 141 -1.11 15.73 -1.89
CA GLY A 141 -0.83 15.09 -0.61
C GLY A 141 -2.01 14.34 0.01
N LYS A 142 -3.13 14.20 -0.69
CA LYS A 142 -4.35 13.62 -0.10
C LYS A 142 -4.43 12.10 -0.19
N LEU A 143 -3.82 11.50 -1.21
CA LEU A 143 -3.87 10.05 -1.42
C LEU A 143 -2.51 9.43 -1.10
N MET A 144 -2.54 8.34 -0.35
CA MET A 144 -1.34 7.58 0.02
C MET A 144 -1.06 6.52 -1.03
N GLU A 145 0.00 6.72 -1.81
CA GLU A 145 0.35 5.87 -2.94
C GLU A 145 1.33 4.76 -2.57
N ILE A 146 2.19 5.00 -1.59
CA ILE A 146 3.19 4.05 -1.11
C ILE A 146 3.27 4.10 0.41
N ALA A 147 3.28 2.93 1.05
CA ALA A 147 3.53 2.77 2.48
C ALA A 147 4.73 1.84 2.69
N GLU A 148 5.66 2.21 3.58
CA GLU A 148 6.87 1.42 3.84
C GLU A 148 7.34 1.51 5.29
N LEU A 149 8.18 0.57 5.72
CA LEU A 149 8.97 0.71 6.94
C LEU A 149 10.36 1.25 6.63
N PRO A 150 10.93 2.08 7.54
CA PRO A 150 12.32 2.52 7.41
C PRO A 150 13.28 1.34 7.27
N THR A 151 14.28 1.43 6.39
CA THR A 151 15.26 0.36 6.15
C THR A 151 16.10 0.00 7.39
N LYS A 152 16.18 0.91 8.37
CA LYS A 152 16.78 0.64 9.70
C LYS A 152 15.93 -0.27 10.59
N ILE A 153 14.62 -0.38 10.32
CA ILE A 153 13.68 -1.22 11.08
C ILE A 153 13.46 -2.54 10.35
N HIS A 154 13.28 -2.49 9.02
CA HIS A 154 13.03 -3.68 8.21
C HIS A 154 13.79 -3.58 6.88
N PRO A 155 14.51 -4.63 6.43
CA PRO A 155 15.37 -4.56 5.24
C PRO A 155 14.63 -4.20 3.95
N PHE A 156 13.39 -4.67 3.80
CA PHE A 156 12.52 -4.34 2.67
C PHE A 156 11.05 -4.64 3.02
N PHE A 157 10.29 -3.61 3.34
CA PHE A 157 8.86 -3.77 3.65
C PHE A 157 8.09 -2.60 3.04
N ILE A 158 7.43 -2.85 1.90
CA ILE A 158 6.80 -1.81 1.10
C ILE A 158 5.49 -2.29 0.50
N GLY A 159 4.52 -1.39 0.39
CA GLY A 159 3.30 -1.57 -0.36
C GLY A 159 3.04 -0.38 -1.29
N VAL A 160 2.50 -0.64 -2.47
CA VAL A 160 2.12 0.37 -3.46
C VAL A 160 0.65 0.26 -3.80
N GLN A 161 -0.06 1.39 -3.90
CA GLN A 161 -1.50 1.40 -4.21
C GLN A 161 -1.78 1.15 -5.69
N PHE A 162 -0.85 1.51 -6.53
CA PHE A 162 -0.88 1.28 -7.98
C PHE A 162 -0.46 -0.15 -8.37
N HIS A 163 -0.45 -0.43 -9.66
CA HIS A 163 -0.17 -1.72 -10.27
C HIS A 163 1.11 -1.67 -11.13
N PRO A 164 2.31 -1.83 -10.55
CA PRO A 164 3.58 -1.77 -11.28
C PRO A 164 3.69 -2.85 -12.37
N GLU A 165 2.93 -3.95 -12.24
CA GLU A 165 2.86 -5.00 -13.25
C GLU A 165 2.32 -4.51 -14.61
N PHE A 166 1.54 -3.43 -14.62
CA PHE A 166 1.01 -2.89 -15.88
C PHE A 166 2.09 -2.15 -16.71
N LEU A 167 3.13 -1.67 -16.06
CA LEU A 167 4.25 -0.98 -16.70
C LEU A 167 5.50 -1.86 -16.86
N ALA A 168 5.59 -2.98 -16.17
CA ALA A 168 6.71 -3.91 -16.26
C ALA A 168 6.80 -4.56 -17.65
N ARG A 169 8.04 -4.72 -18.16
CA ARG A 169 8.35 -5.39 -19.43
C ARG A 169 9.56 -6.31 -19.22
N PRO A 170 9.70 -7.41 -20.00
CA PRO A 170 10.82 -8.36 -19.84
C PRO A 170 12.20 -7.69 -19.94
N LEU A 171 12.37 -6.75 -20.88
CA LEU A 171 13.65 -6.05 -21.10
C LEU A 171 13.73 -4.69 -20.39
N SER A 172 12.65 -4.26 -19.72
CA SER A 172 12.58 -3.04 -18.93
C SER A 172 11.78 -3.33 -17.63
N PRO A 173 12.38 -4.09 -16.70
CA PRO A 173 11.70 -4.47 -15.48
C PRO A 173 11.44 -3.22 -14.63
N HIS A 174 10.29 -3.22 -13.99
CA HIS A 174 9.85 -2.09 -13.17
C HIS A 174 10.77 -1.88 -11.94
N PRO A 175 11.14 -0.64 -11.58
CA PRO A 175 12.12 -0.35 -10.53
C PRO A 175 11.82 -1.03 -9.19
N ILE A 176 10.58 -1.01 -8.74
CA ILE A 176 10.19 -1.59 -7.45
C ILE A 176 10.29 -3.12 -7.44
N PHE A 177 10.02 -3.81 -8.58
CA PHE A 177 10.25 -5.25 -8.70
C PHE A 177 11.75 -5.58 -8.63
N ASN A 178 12.61 -4.79 -9.29
CA ASN A 178 14.05 -4.95 -9.19
C ASN A 178 14.54 -4.82 -7.75
N ALA A 179 14.05 -3.80 -7.03
CA ALA A 179 14.42 -3.58 -5.64
C ALA A 179 13.95 -4.75 -4.74
N PHE A 180 12.72 -5.25 -4.95
CA PHE A 180 12.19 -6.41 -4.22
C PHE A 180 13.00 -7.68 -4.46
N ILE A 181 13.32 -8.01 -5.72
CA ILE A 181 14.10 -9.21 -6.05
C ILE A 181 15.52 -9.12 -5.47
N LYS A 182 16.18 -7.95 -5.55
CA LYS A 182 17.49 -7.73 -4.91
C LYS A 182 17.43 -7.98 -3.40
N ALA A 183 16.40 -7.47 -2.71
CA ALA A 183 16.21 -7.70 -1.29
C ALA A 183 15.97 -9.17 -0.96
N ALA A 184 15.16 -9.88 -1.77
CA ALA A 184 14.89 -11.30 -1.59
C ALA A 184 16.14 -12.17 -1.77
N LEU A 185 16.96 -11.88 -2.78
CA LEU A 185 18.25 -12.58 -3.01
C LEU A 185 19.22 -12.35 -1.85
N HIS A 186 19.33 -11.11 -1.36
CA HIS A 186 20.18 -10.82 -0.20
C HIS A 186 19.69 -11.51 1.08
N HIS A 187 18.39 -11.62 1.28
CA HIS A 187 17.81 -12.33 2.43
C HIS A 187 18.11 -13.84 2.39
N LYS A 188 18.12 -14.45 1.20
CA LYS A 188 18.46 -15.88 1.02
C LYS A 188 19.92 -16.22 1.37
N GLN A 189 20.82 -15.23 1.31
CA GLN A 189 22.25 -15.43 1.56
C GLN A 189 22.64 -15.31 3.05
N LYS A 190 21.68 -14.94 3.90
CA LYS A 190 21.82 -14.93 5.36
C LYS A 190 21.32 -16.22 5.97
#